data_5924da7d460834a65deff2bbb4218190
#
_entry.id   5924da7d460834a65deff2bbb4218190
#
_cell.length_a   1.000
_cell.length_b   1.000
_cell.length_c   1.000
_cell.angle_alpha   90.00
_cell.angle_beta   90.00
_cell.angle_gamma   90.00
#
_symmetry.space_group_name_H-M   'P 1'
#
loop_
_entity.id
_entity.type
_entity.pdbx_description
1 polymer ?
#
loop_
_entity_poly.entity_id
_entity_poly.type
_entity_poly.pdbx_seq_one_letter_code
_entity_poly.pdbx_strand_id
1 'polypeptide(L)'
;MELSQIFLIQCSYIESEIMALIDDLSDALKEAMKAKDKPKLDAIRQVQTEIAKKKSEKGEEATDELVLGVISSYVKKMTKAVEEYKTLGDRGAEMADKIQFEIDFLSGWLPEQLSEEEVAKIIDEVLSEIGDVDMSQMGKIIGAVMGKVDGLDGSVVSKLVREKIS
;
A
#
# COMPACT_ATOMS: atom_id res chain seq x y z
N MET A 1 -35.30 19.68 -8.22
CA MET A 1 -34.62 18.37 -8.25
C MET A 1 -34.05 18.13 -6.87
N GLU A 2 -34.57 17.12 -6.19
CA GLU A 2 -34.40 16.94 -4.76
C GLU A 2 -33.00 16.45 -4.41
N LEU A 3 -32.40 17.11 -3.40
CA LEU A 3 -31.11 16.74 -2.79
C LEU A 3 -31.02 15.28 -2.37
N SER A 4 -32.15 14.61 -2.15
CA SER A 4 -32.23 13.20 -1.82
C SER A 4 -31.84 12.24 -2.97
N GLN A 5 -32.09 12.62 -4.22
CA GLN A 5 -31.69 11.80 -5.40
C GLN A 5 -30.19 11.91 -5.68
N ILE A 6 -29.59 13.06 -5.45
CA ILE A 6 -28.14 13.23 -5.59
C ILE A 6 -27.41 12.39 -4.53
N PHE A 7 -27.92 12.37 -3.32
CA PHE A 7 -27.35 11.58 -2.20
C PHE A 7 -27.44 10.07 -2.45
N LEU A 8 -28.55 9.58 -3.02
CA LEU A 8 -28.73 8.16 -3.36
C LEU A 8 -27.84 7.72 -4.53
N ILE A 9 -27.62 8.57 -5.54
CA ILE A 9 -26.72 8.31 -6.66
C ILE A 9 -25.28 8.32 -6.18
N GLN A 10 -24.92 9.23 -5.29
CA GLN A 10 -23.60 9.32 -4.67
C GLN A 10 -23.30 8.07 -3.81
N CYS A 11 -24.27 7.61 -3.04
CA CYS A 11 -24.14 6.41 -2.20
C CYS A 11 -23.97 5.13 -3.06
N SER A 12 -24.77 4.99 -4.12
CA SER A 12 -24.68 3.87 -5.06
C SER A 12 -23.35 3.85 -5.85
N TYR A 13 -22.79 5.02 -6.15
CA TYR A 13 -21.49 5.14 -6.83
C TYR A 13 -20.34 4.75 -5.90
N ILE A 14 -20.41 5.13 -4.63
CA ILE A 14 -19.42 4.81 -3.61
C ILE A 14 -19.45 3.31 -3.28
N GLU A 15 -20.63 2.67 -3.21
CA GLU A 15 -20.74 1.23 -2.96
C GLU A 15 -20.21 0.37 -4.11
N SER A 16 -20.27 0.85 -5.37
CA SER A 16 -19.69 0.12 -6.52
C SER A 16 -18.17 0.21 -6.61
N GLU A 17 -17.55 1.26 -6.06
CA GLU A 17 -16.09 1.37 -5.96
C GLU A 17 -15.51 0.57 -4.79
N ILE A 18 -16.28 0.34 -3.72
CA ILE A 18 -15.81 -0.28 -2.47
C ILE A 18 -15.56 -1.80 -2.60
N MET A 19 -16.07 -2.47 -3.62
CA MET A 19 -15.85 -3.91 -3.85
C MET A 19 -15.03 -4.24 -5.10
N ALA A 20 -14.58 -3.23 -5.85
CA ALA A 20 -13.88 -3.42 -7.11
C ALA A 20 -12.55 -4.19 -6.94
N LEU A 21 -11.80 -3.93 -5.89
CA LEU A 21 -10.49 -4.52 -5.66
C LEU A 21 -10.54 -6.02 -5.34
N ILE A 22 -11.57 -6.45 -4.60
CA ILE A 22 -11.79 -7.87 -4.27
C ILE A 22 -12.18 -8.65 -5.52
N ASP A 23 -13.03 -8.06 -6.34
CA ASP A 23 -13.46 -8.67 -7.59
C ASP A 23 -12.30 -8.73 -8.58
N ASP A 24 -11.51 -7.67 -8.71
CA ASP A 24 -10.29 -7.64 -9.50
C ASP A 24 -9.27 -8.71 -9.07
N LEU A 25 -9.08 -8.89 -7.76
CA LEU A 25 -8.22 -9.93 -7.22
C LEU A 25 -8.74 -11.34 -7.55
N SER A 26 -10.07 -11.52 -7.52
CA SER A 26 -10.73 -12.77 -7.88
C SER A 26 -10.62 -13.06 -9.37
N ASP A 27 -10.72 -12.05 -10.21
CA ASP A 27 -10.59 -12.18 -11.66
C ASP A 27 -9.12 -12.43 -12.06
N ALA A 28 -8.17 -11.74 -11.44
CA ALA A 28 -6.75 -12.02 -11.60
C ALA A 28 -6.40 -13.46 -11.18
N LEU A 29 -7.03 -13.99 -10.13
CA LEU A 29 -6.88 -15.40 -9.73
C LEU A 29 -7.36 -16.34 -10.83
N LYS A 30 -8.55 -16.08 -11.41
CA LYS A 30 -9.12 -16.89 -12.50
C LYS A 30 -8.23 -16.86 -13.75
N GLU A 31 -7.70 -15.69 -14.10
CA GLU A 31 -6.78 -15.52 -15.23
C GLU A 31 -5.46 -16.28 -15.00
N ALA A 32 -4.86 -16.14 -13.82
CA ALA A 32 -3.65 -16.85 -13.45
C ALA A 32 -3.86 -18.38 -13.47
N MET A 33 -5.05 -18.86 -13.06
CA MET A 33 -5.42 -20.28 -13.16
C MET A 33 -5.52 -20.75 -14.62
N LYS A 34 -6.14 -19.97 -15.49
CA LYS A 34 -6.27 -20.29 -16.93
C LYS A 34 -4.89 -20.30 -17.61
N ALA A 35 -4.04 -19.34 -17.26
CA ALA A 35 -2.68 -19.22 -17.79
C ALA A 35 -1.71 -20.25 -17.17
N LYS A 36 -2.10 -20.96 -16.11
CA LYS A 36 -1.23 -21.84 -15.29
C LYS A 36 0.01 -21.10 -14.74
N ASP A 37 -0.14 -19.81 -14.48
CA ASP A 37 0.90 -18.93 -13.93
C ASP A 37 1.01 -19.15 -12.42
N LYS A 38 1.86 -20.10 -12.04
CA LYS A 38 2.03 -20.52 -10.65
C LYS A 38 2.51 -19.38 -9.74
N PRO A 39 3.51 -18.56 -10.10
CA PRO A 39 3.94 -17.44 -9.28
C PRO A 39 2.81 -16.46 -8.94
N LYS A 40 2.00 -16.06 -9.93
CA LYS A 40 0.84 -15.18 -9.70
C LYS A 40 -0.21 -15.83 -8.81
N LEU A 41 -0.49 -17.13 -9.03
CA LEU A 41 -1.42 -17.88 -8.20
C LEU A 41 -1.00 -17.90 -6.73
N ASP A 42 0.27 -18.13 -6.48
CA ASP A 42 0.81 -18.23 -5.13
C ASP A 42 0.75 -16.85 -4.44
N ALA A 43 1.12 -15.77 -5.14
CA ALA A 43 1.02 -14.40 -4.62
C ALA A 43 -0.42 -14.00 -4.25
N ILE A 44 -1.40 -14.25 -5.15
CA ILE A 44 -2.80 -13.91 -4.89
C ILE A 44 -3.35 -14.71 -3.72
N ARG A 45 -3.06 -16.01 -3.63
CA ARG A 45 -3.51 -16.88 -2.54
C ARG A 45 -2.95 -16.45 -1.18
N GLN A 46 -1.71 -15.99 -1.13
CA GLN A 46 -1.12 -15.45 0.09
C GLN A 46 -1.88 -14.21 0.56
N VAL A 47 -2.14 -13.26 -0.35
CA VAL A 47 -2.94 -12.06 -0.04
C VAL A 47 -4.34 -12.43 0.43
N GLN A 48 -5.04 -13.33 -0.26
CA GLN A 48 -6.37 -13.80 0.14
C GLN A 48 -6.37 -14.46 1.52
N THR A 49 -5.33 -15.21 1.84
CA THR A 49 -5.17 -15.85 3.17
C THR A 49 -4.99 -14.80 4.26
N GLU A 50 -4.19 -13.77 4.02
CA GLU A 50 -4.00 -12.68 4.99
C GLU A 50 -5.27 -11.82 5.15
N ILE A 51 -6.02 -11.58 4.06
CA ILE A 51 -7.34 -10.91 4.12
C ILE A 51 -8.31 -11.73 4.98
N ALA A 52 -8.42 -13.04 4.72
CA ALA A 52 -9.31 -13.93 5.48
C ALA A 52 -8.96 -13.96 6.97
N LYS A 53 -7.66 -13.96 7.29
CA LYS A 53 -7.17 -13.91 8.66
C LYS A 53 -7.55 -12.60 9.34
N LYS A 54 -7.27 -11.44 8.72
CA LYS A 54 -7.64 -10.13 9.28
C LYS A 54 -9.15 -9.97 9.46
N LYS A 55 -9.93 -10.45 8.47
CA LYS A 55 -11.39 -10.49 8.56
C LYS A 55 -11.85 -11.30 9.78
N SER A 56 -11.26 -12.47 10.03
CA SER A 56 -11.58 -13.30 11.18
C SER A 56 -11.18 -12.66 12.50
N GLU A 57 -10.02 -11.99 12.57
CA GLU A 57 -9.51 -11.36 13.79
C GLU A 57 -10.31 -10.13 14.20
N LYS A 58 -10.78 -9.33 13.25
CA LYS A 58 -11.47 -8.06 13.51
C LYS A 58 -13.00 -8.17 13.45
N GLY A 59 -13.55 -9.24 12.86
CA GLY A 59 -14.99 -9.40 12.62
C GLY A 59 -15.54 -8.40 11.60
N GLU A 60 -14.67 -7.78 10.79
CA GLU A 60 -15.02 -6.78 9.79
C GLU A 60 -15.25 -7.42 8.42
N GLU A 61 -16.06 -6.79 7.58
CA GLU A 61 -16.15 -7.18 6.16
C GLU A 61 -14.89 -6.78 5.41
N ALA A 62 -14.59 -7.51 4.33
CA ALA A 62 -13.45 -7.20 3.49
C ALA A 62 -13.76 -5.95 2.66
N THR A 63 -13.27 -4.81 3.09
CA THR A 63 -13.30 -3.54 2.35
C THR A 63 -12.05 -3.39 1.48
N ASP A 64 -12.12 -2.57 0.44
CA ASP A 64 -10.95 -2.27 -0.41
C ASP A 64 -9.81 -1.67 0.41
N GLU A 65 -10.10 -0.85 1.43
CA GLU A 65 -9.09 -0.31 2.35
C GLU A 65 -8.38 -1.43 3.12
N LEU A 66 -9.11 -2.44 3.60
CA LEU A 66 -8.51 -3.60 4.25
C LEU A 66 -7.64 -4.38 3.27
N VAL A 67 -8.10 -4.57 2.03
CA VAL A 67 -7.34 -5.27 0.97
C VAL A 67 -6.05 -4.52 0.64
N LEU A 68 -6.12 -3.20 0.40
CA LEU A 68 -4.95 -2.36 0.15
C LEU A 68 -3.97 -2.40 1.33
N GLY A 69 -4.48 -2.32 2.56
CA GLY A 69 -3.65 -2.42 3.76
C GLY A 69 -2.95 -3.78 3.89
N VAL A 70 -3.61 -4.87 3.48
CA VAL A 70 -3.00 -6.21 3.44
C VAL A 70 -1.92 -6.29 2.39
N ILE A 71 -2.21 -5.85 1.14
CA ILE A 71 -1.24 -5.87 0.04
C ILE A 71 -0.02 -5.02 0.40
N SER A 72 -0.22 -3.81 0.90
CA SER A 72 0.87 -2.91 1.32
C SER A 72 1.74 -3.54 2.41
N SER A 73 1.13 -4.14 3.44
CA SER A 73 1.86 -4.81 4.52
C SER A 73 2.64 -6.02 4.01
N TYR A 74 2.07 -6.78 3.06
CA TYR A 74 2.71 -7.93 2.45
C TYR A 74 3.90 -7.51 1.60
N VAL A 75 3.73 -6.52 0.72
CA VAL A 75 4.79 -5.95 -0.13
C VAL A 75 5.95 -5.45 0.73
N LYS A 76 5.68 -4.68 1.79
CA LYS A 76 6.72 -4.20 2.73
C LYS A 76 7.50 -5.35 3.38
N LYS A 77 6.80 -6.40 3.80
CA LYS A 77 7.44 -7.59 4.40
C LYS A 77 8.32 -8.31 3.38
N MET A 78 7.83 -8.46 2.14
CA MET A 78 8.56 -9.13 1.08
C MET A 78 9.78 -8.32 0.61
N THR A 79 9.69 -6.99 0.56
CA THR A 79 10.83 -6.11 0.24
C THR A 79 11.98 -6.32 1.22
N LYS A 80 11.69 -6.40 2.53
CA LYS A 80 12.72 -6.72 3.53
C LYS A 80 13.32 -8.11 3.32
N ALA A 81 12.49 -9.10 2.99
CA ALA A 81 12.98 -10.45 2.70
C ALA A 81 13.89 -10.48 1.46
N VAL A 82 13.58 -9.73 0.40
CA VAL A 82 14.46 -9.59 -0.77
C VAL A 82 15.83 -9.04 -0.38
N GLU A 83 15.86 -8.00 0.46
CA GLU A 83 17.13 -7.43 0.94
C GLU A 83 17.94 -8.47 1.71
N GLU A 84 17.31 -9.24 2.59
CA GLU A 84 17.97 -10.32 3.33
C GLU A 84 18.50 -11.39 2.38
N TYR A 85 17.72 -11.85 1.40
CA TYR A 85 18.16 -12.87 0.42
C TYR A 85 19.31 -12.36 -0.46
N LYS A 86 19.32 -11.07 -0.84
CA LYS A 86 20.44 -10.47 -1.59
C LYS A 86 21.76 -10.52 -0.81
N THR A 87 21.74 -10.46 0.53
CA THR A 87 22.95 -10.59 1.34
C THR A 87 23.56 -11.99 1.30
N LEU A 88 22.77 -13.01 0.92
CA LEU A 88 23.23 -14.41 0.81
C LEU A 88 23.94 -14.71 -0.54
N GLY A 89 24.09 -13.71 -1.41
CA GLY A 89 24.71 -13.84 -2.72
C GLY A 89 23.98 -14.85 -3.62
N ASP A 90 24.74 -15.64 -4.37
CA ASP A 90 24.19 -16.60 -5.36
C ASP A 90 23.18 -17.60 -4.77
N ARG A 91 23.31 -17.94 -3.49
CA ARG A 91 22.38 -18.86 -2.82
C ARG A 91 21.00 -18.25 -2.58
N GLY A 92 20.93 -16.93 -2.48
CA GLY A 92 19.67 -16.18 -2.27
C GLY A 92 19.06 -15.66 -3.56
N ALA A 93 19.82 -15.59 -4.64
CA ALA A 93 19.42 -14.89 -5.87
C ALA A 93 18.10 -15.42 -6.45
N GLU A 94 17.95 -16.72 -6.62
CA GLU A 94 16.71 -17.32 -7.17
C GLU A 94 15.48 -17.01 -6.31
N MET A 95 15.65 -16.98 -4.98
CA MET A 95 14.56 -16.68 -4.07
C MET A 95 14.25 -15.16 -4.08
N ALA A 96 15.27 -14.34 -4.14
CA ALA A 96 15.11 -12.88 -4.27
C ALA A 96 14.36 -12.51 -5.55
N ASP A 97 14.68 -13.15 -6.69
CA ASP A 97 13.99 -12.92 -7.96
C ASP A 97 12.52 -13.34 -7.91
N LYS A 98 12.21 -14.47 -7.30
CA LYS A 98 10.83 -14.93 -7.12
C LYS A 98 10.01 -13.96 -6.26
N ILE A 99 10.57 -13.52 -5.15
CA ILE A 99 9.90 -12.59 -4.24
C ILE A 99 9.77 -11.20 -4.92
N GLN A 100 10.79 -10.77 -5.68
CA GLN A 100 10.71 -9.52 -6.43
C GLN A 100 9.56 -9.54 -7.44
N PHE A 101 9.37 -10.65 -8.14
CA PHE A 101 8.24 -10.82 -9.05
C PHE A 101 6.89 -10.68 -8.32
N GLU A 102 6.74 -11.27 -7.12
CA GLU A 102 5.52 -11.13 -6.33
C GLU A 102 5.28 -9.67 -5.91
N ILE A 103 6.34 -8.97 -5.51
CA ILE A 103 6.28 -7.53 -5.16
C ILE A 103 5.81 -6.72 -6.36
N ASP A 104 6.44 -6.87 -7.52
CA ASP A 104 6.14 -6.12 -8.74
C ASP A 104 4.69 -6.36 -9.18
N PHE A 105 4.25 -7.62 -9.13
CA PHE A 105 2.89 -8.00 -9.47
C PHE A 105 1.85 -7.39 -8.51
N LEU A 106 2.06 -7.49 -7.20
CA LEU A 106 1.13 -6.99 -6.19
C LEU A 106 1.13 -5.46 -6.08
N SER A 107 2.26 -4.82 -6.38
CA SER A 107 2.36 -3.35 -6.40
C SER A 107 1.45 -2.71 -7.45
N GLY A 108 1.05 -3.45 -8.50
CA GLY A 108 0.09 -2.97 -9.49
C GLY A 108 -1.31 -2.66 -8.95
N TRP A 109 -1.68 -3.19 -7.78
CA TRP A 109 -2.93 -2.85 -7.10
C TRP A 109 -2.79 -1.73 -6.07
N LEU A 110 -1.56 -1.38 -5.70
CA LEU A 110 -1.35 -0.26 -4.79
C LEU A 110 -1.45 1.06 -5.57
N PRO A 111 -2.00 2.12 -4.96
CA PRO A 111 -1.87 3.44 -5.54
C PRO A 111 -0.39 3.74 -5.77
N GLU A 112 -0.06 4.45 -6.85
CA GLU A 112 1.32 4.83 -7.15
C GLU A 112 1.96 5.42 -5.90
N GLN A 113 2.96 4.71 -5.37
CA GLN A 113 3.70 5.23 -4.24
C GLN A 113 4.53 6.38 -4.76
N LEU A 114 4.34 7.54 -4.14
CA LEU A 114 5.16 8.70 -4.45
C LEU A 114 6.64 8.36 -4.27
N SER A 115 7.44 8.78 -5.22
CA SER A 115 8.89 8.68 -5.13
C SER A 115 9.42 9.46 -3.92
N GLU A 116 10.58 9.10 -3.41
CA GLU A 116 11.22 9.85 -2.30
C GLU A 116 11.36 11.35 -2.64
N GLU A 117 11.54 11.70 -3.93
CA GLU A 117 11.60 13.08 -4.40
C GLU A 117 10.26 13.81 -4.30
N GLU A 118 9.16 13.15 -4.62
CA GLU A 118 7.81 13.71 -4.49
C GLU A 118 7.41 13.85 -3.03
N VAL A 119 7.72 12.86 -2.20
CA VAL A 119 7.54 12.93 -0.75
C VAL A 119 8.38 14.07 -0.17
N ALA A 120 9.62 14.25 -0.62
CA ALA A 120 10.48 15.34 -0.19
C ALA A 120 9.90 16.72 -0.51
N LYS A 121 9.26 16.89 -1.69
CA LYS A 121 8.56 18.14 -2.06
C LYS A 121 7.38 18.43 -1.13
N ILE A 122 6.57 17.41 -0.83
CA ILE A 122 5.43 17.55 0.08
C ILE A 122 5.92 17.94 1.49
N ILE A 123 7.03 17.37 1.94
CA ILE A 123 7.65 17.75 3.20
C ILE A 123 8.10 19.21 3.17
N ASP A 124 8.73 19.68 2.08
CA ASP A 124 9.14 21.09 1.93
C ASP A 124 7.95 22.04 1.96
N GLU A 125 6.84 21.69 1.33
CA GLU A 125 5.59 22.47 1.42
C GLU A 125 5.09 22.56 2.85
N VAL A 126 5.02 21.42 3.57
CA VAL A 126 4.56 21.37 4.96
C VAL A 126 5.49 22.17 5.87
N LEU A 127 6.82 22.06 5.68
CA LEU A 127 7.79 22.84 6.43
C LEU A 127 7.64 24.34 6.21
N SER A 128 7.38 24.77 4.96
CA SER A 128 7.16 26.17 4.62
C SER A 128 5.86 26.73 5.22
N GLU A 129 4.82 25.90 5.38
CA GLU A 129 3.56 26.27 6.04
C GLU A 129 3.69 26.39 7.57
N ILE A 130 4.50 25.54 8.18
CA ILE A 130 4.67 25.50 9.66
C ILE A 130 5.67 26.58 10.12
N GLY A 131 6.64 26.94 9.28
CA GLY A 131 7.69 27.92 9.61
C GLY A 131 8.87 27.30 10.37
N ASP A 132 9.39 28.01 11.37
CA ASP A 132 10.52 27.53 12.18
C ASP A 132 10.16 26.21 12.89
N VAL A 133 10.85 25.14 12.52
CA VAL A 133 10.62 23.79 13.00
C VAL A 133 11.88 23.25 13.68
N ASP A 134 11.68 22.51 14.74
CA ASP A 134 12.72 21.78 15.44
C ASP A 134 12.36 20.27 15.60
N MET A 135 13.30 19.50 16.12
CA MET A 135 13.13 18.06 16.34
C MET A 135 11.97 17.73 17.29
N SER A 136 11.52 18.66 18.15
CA SER A 136 10.39 18.41 19.06
C SER A 136 9.06 18.39 18.31
N GLN A 137 9.00 19.01 17.13
CA GLN A 137 7.79 19.10 16.28
C GLN A 137 7.72 18.00 15.21
N MET A 138 8.71 17.09 15.16
CA MET A 138 8.79 16.03 14.16
C MET A 138 7.49 15.22 14.04
N GLY A 139 6.84 14.87 15.15
CA GLY A 139 5.57 14.16 15.15
C GLY A 139 4.43 14.95 14.49
N LYS A 140 4.39 16.26 14.69
CA LYS A 140 3.40 17.16 14.08
C LYS A 140 3.63 17.28 12.57
N ILE A 141 4.87 17.38 12.13
CA ILE A 141 5.26 17.46 10.73
C ILE A 141 4.88 16.15 10.02
N ILE A 142 5.27 15.00 10.58
CA ILE A 142 4.92 13.68 10.04
C ILE A 142 3.40 13.54 9.92
N GLY A 143 2.64 13.92 10.96
CA GLY A 143 1.18 13.89 10.92
C GLY A 143 0.58 14.78 9.85
N ALA A 144 1.12 15.98 9.64
CA ALA A 144 0.68 16.90 8.60
C ALA A 144 0.99 16.37 7.18
N VAL A 145 2.18 15.78 6.96
CA VAL A 145 2.55 15.16 5.68
C VAL A 145 1.67 13.96 5.38
N MET A 146 1.46 13.07 6.36
CA MET A 146 0.58 11.90 6.22
C MET A 146 -0.88 12.26 5.98
N GLY A 147 -1.33 13.43 6.46
CA GLY A 147 -2.69 13.92 6.23
C GLY A 147 -2.90 14.61 4.89
N LYS A 148 -1.82 14.99 4.17
CA LYS A 148 -1.91 15.58 2.82
C LYS A 148 -2.08 14.56 1.72
N VAL A 149 -1.53 13.35 1.90
CA VAL A 149 -1.55 12.29 0.89
C VAL A 149 -1.74 10.93 1.57
N ASP A 150 -2.75 10.22 1.10
CA ASP A 150 -3.03 8.85 1.55
C ASP A 150 -2.02 7.86 0.96
N GLY A 151 -1.70 6.82 1.72
CA GLY A 151 -0.84 5.72 1.26
C GLY A 151 0.67 5.97 1.39
N LEU A 152 1.10 7.10 1.97
CA LEU A 152 2.52 7.34 2.23
C LEU A 152 3.11 6.33 3.23
N ASP A 153 4.36 5.92 2.98
CA ASP A 153 5.10 5.12 3.95
C ASP A 153 5.61 6.00 5.09
N GLY A 154 5.03 5.85 6.27
CA GLY A 154 5.43 6.61 7.47
C GLY A 154 6.91 6.45 7.84
N SER A 155 7.58 5.34 7.46
CA SER A 155 9.01 5.16 7.70
C SER A 155 9.86 6.01 6.76
N VAL A 156 9.46 6.11 5.48
CA VAL A 156 10.09 6.99 4.48
C VAL A 156 9.89 8.45 4.86
N VAL A 157 8.65 8.83 5.19
CA VAL A 157 8.33 10.19 5.65
C VAL A 157 9.16 10.56 6.88
N SER A 158 9.22 9.67 7.88
CA SER A 158 9.98 9.90 9.12
C SER A 158 11.49 10.07 8.87
N LYS A 159 12.06 9.27 7.96
CA LYS A 159 13.46 9.37 7.55
C LYS A 159 13.73 10.73 6.89
N LEU A 160 12.94 11.07 5.86
CA LEU A 160 13.12 12.30 5.09
C LEU A 160 12.86 13.57 5.93
N VAL A 161 11.85 13.55 6.80
CA VAL A 161 11.61 14.67 7.74
C VAL A 161 12.81 14.85 8.65
N ARG A 162 13.36 13.77 9.23
CA ARG A 162 14.54 13.85 10.09
C ARG A 162 15.75 14.43 9.36
N GLU A 163 16.00 14.02 8.14
CA GLU A 163 17.10 14.52 7.31
C GLU A 163 16.98 16.02 7.01
N LYS A 164 15.73 16.51 6.85
CA LYS A 164 15.49 17.94 6.53
C LYS A 164 15.50 18.88 7.72
N ILE A 165 15.17 18.39 8.91
CA ILE A 165 15.13 19.23 10.15
C ILE A 165 16.35 19.02 11.07
N SER A 166 17.31 18.18 10.67
CA SER A 166 18.57 17.91 11.36
C SER A 166 19.63 18.92 10.93
#